data_e99fbdd8cd8f6fa3061c570d893559d9
#
_entry.id   e99fbdd8cd8f6fa3061c570d893559d9
#
_cell.length_a   1.000
_cell.length_b   1.000
_cell.length_c   1.000
_cell.angle_alpha   90.00
_cell.angle_beta   90.00
_cell.angle_gamma   90.00
#
_symmetry.space_group_name_H-M   'P 1'
#
loop_
_entity.id
_entity.type
_entity.pdbx_description
1 polymer ?
#
loop_
_entity_poly.entity_id
_entity_poly.type
_entity_poly.pdbx_seq_one_letter_code
_entity_poly.pdbx_strand_id
1 'polypeptide(L)'
;QARQEILEYFLALREELKPEVIFVHSNQDVHQDHQTMTQEALRAFRGITLLGFDVVRSSYGFFPHFLVEVDEADVKAKIAALAQYETYRGKYYFNSELTRSIMVRHGALAETAFAEGFDILRIVGSFGVEA
;
A
#
# COMPACT_ATOMS: atom_id res chain seq x y z
N GLN A 1 -1.01 4.73 24.70
CA GLN A 1 0.09 3.80 24.96
C GLN A 1 0.45 3.01 23.70
N ALA A 2 -0.50 2.31 23.07
CA ALA A 2 -0.25 1.52 21.85
C ALA A 2 0.36 2.34 20.70
N ARG A 3 -0.09 3.57 20.48
CA ARG A 3 0.44 4.45 19.42
C ARG A 3 1.92 4.78 19.64
N GLN A 4 2.31 5.01 20.88
CA GLN A 4 3.71 5.29 21.21
C GLN A 4 4.59 4.06 20.93
N GLU A 5 4.12 2.89 21.30
CA GLU A 5 4.83 1.62 21.05
C GLU A 5 5.02 1.37 19.54
N ILE A 6 3.99 1.66 18.73
CA ILE A 6 4.05 1.57 17.26
C ILE A 6 5.10 2.55 16.72
N LEU A 7 5.07 3.80 17.18
CA LEU A 7 6.02 4.82 16.75
C LEU A 7 7.46 4.39 17.06
N GLU A 8 7.71 3.92 18.27
CA GLU A 8 9.05 3.48 18.70
C GLU A 8 9.53 2.29 17.87
N TYR A 9 8.65 1.34 17.59
CA TYR A 9 8.94 0.21 16.72
C TYR A 9 9.31 0.66 15.30
N PHE A 10 8.56 1.59 14.74
CA PHE A 10 8.84 2.13 13.39
C PHE A 10 10.16 2.91 13.35
N LEU A 11 10.46 3.67 14.40
CA LEU A 11 11.75 4.37 14.47
C LEU A 11 12.93 3.39 14.52
N ALA A 12 12.78 2.28 15.23
CA ALA A 12 13.79 1.22 15.25
C ALA A 12 13.95 0.57 13.87
N LEU A 13 12.85 0.25 13.20
CA LEU A 13 12.87 -0.28 11.83
C LEU A 13 13.55 0.67 10.85
N ARG A 14 13.30 1.96 10.97
CA ARG A 14 13.92 2.99 10.12
C ARG A 14 15.44 2.93 10.22
N GLU A 15 15.96 2.85 11.44
CA GLU A 15 17.41 2.78 11.67
C GLU A 15 18.01 1.47 11.15
N GLU A 16 17.31 0.37 11.34
CA GLU A 16 17.76 -0.95 10.91
C GLU A 16 17.73 -1.14 9.41
N LEU A 17 16.60 -0.80 8.77
CA LEU A 17 16.35 -1.10 7.36
C LEU A 17 16.71 0.03 6.41
N LYS A 18 16.76 1.27 6.89
CA LYS A 18 17.01 2.47 6.07
C LYS A 18 16.20 2.48 4.76
N PRO A 19 14.87 2.37 4.85
CA PRO A 19 14.04 2.22 3.65
C PRO A 19 14.00 3.49 2.83
N GLU A 20 13.85 3.33 1.52
CA GLU A 20 13.65 4.44 0.58
C GLU A 20 12.16 4.66 0.28
N VAL A 21 11.38 3.58 0.33
CA VAL A 21 9.93 3.59 0.08
C VAL A 21 9.22 2.77 1.14
N ILE A 22 8.13 3.30 1.67
CA ILE A 22 7.28 2.63 2.64
C ILE A 22 5.88 2.47 2.03
N PHE A 23 5.34 1.27 2.14
CA PHE A 23 3.94 0.99 1.78
C PHE A 23 3.11 0.92 3.06
N VAL A 24 2.03 1.69 3.10
CA VAL A 24 1.10 1.76 4.23
C VAL A 24 -0.34 1.68 3.73
N HIS A 25 -1.29 1.59 4.65
CA HIS A 25 -2.71 1.71 4.27
C HIS A 25 -3.00 3.10 3.74
N SER A 26 -3.90 3.18 2.75
CA SER A 26 -4.38 4.45 2.21
C SER A 26 -4.93 5.38 3.31
N ASN A 27 -4.80 6.69 3.11
CA ASN A 27 -5.47 7.68 3.97
C ASN A 27 -7.00 7.62 3.87
N GLN A 28 -7.54 6.94 2.85
CA GLN A 28 -8.98 6.73 2.68
C GLN A 28 -9.49 5.50 3.43
N ASP A 29 -8.61 4.78 4.10
CA ASP A 29 -8.99 3.62 4.90
C ASP A 29 -9.68 4.09 6.19
N VAL A 30 -10.87 3.55 6.47
CA VAL A 30 -11.67 3.94 7.64
C VAL A 30 -11.46 3.01 8.84
N HIS A 31 -10.69 1.94 8.68
CA HIS A 31 -10.39 1.04 9.78
C HIS A 31 -9.45 1.70 10.78
N GLN A 32 -9.84 1.74 12.05
CA GLN A 32 -9.11 2.46 13.09
C GLN A 32 -7.64 2.01 13.21
N ASP A 33 -7.38 0.72 13.18
CA ASP A 33 -6.02 0.20 13.31
C ASP A 33 -5.16 0.59 12.09
N HIS A 34 -5.76 0.55 10.90
CA HIS A 34 -5.07 0.95 9.66
C HIS A 34 -4.72 2.44 9.69
N GLN A 35 -5.66 3.29 10.13
CA GLN A 35 -5.41 4.72 10.28
C GLN A 35 -4.28 4.99 11.27
N THR A 36 -4.28 4.30 12.39
CA THR A 36 -3.23 4.44 13.40
C THR A 36 -1.86 4.06 12.85
N MET A 37 -1.76 2.93 12.15
CA MET A 37 -0.52 2.49 11.51
C MET A 37 0.01 3.53 10.52
N THR A 38 -0.87 4.06 9.67
CA THR A 38 -0.49 5.06 8.67
C THR A 38 -0.04 6.36 9.30
N GLN A 39 -0.75 6.85 10.31
CA GLN A 39 -0.40 8.08 11.02
C GLN A 39 0.95 7.96 11.73
N GLU A 40 1.20 6.86 12.39
CA GLU A 40 2.50 6.66 13.06
C GLU A 40 3.64 6.43 12.06
N ALA A 41 3.36 5.79 10.93
CA ALA A 41 4.34 5.68 9.84
C ALA A 41 4.72 7.05 9.28
N LEU A 42 3.75 7.94 9.07
CA LEU A 42 4.02 9.31 8.62
C LEU A 42 4.92 10.08 9.60
N ARG A 43 4.78 9.83 10.89
CA ARG A 43 5.61 10.44 11.94
C ARG A 43 7.02 9.84 11.99
N ALA A 44 7.12 8.52 11.93
CA ALA A 44 8.38 7.80 12.08
C ALA A 44 9.29 7.94 10.86
N PHE A 45 8.70 7.90 9.66
CA PHE A 45 9.44 7.86 8.38
C PHE A 45 9.47 9.21 7.69
N ARG A 46 9.74 10.27 8.44
CA ARG A 46 9.91 11.62 7.87
C ARG A 46 11.02 11.65 6.83
N GLY A 47 10.80 12.36 5.73
CA GLY A 47 11.77 12.45 4.66
C GLY A 47 11.86 11.22 3.77
N ILE A 48 10.94 10.26 3.92
CA ILE A 48 10.88 9.03 3.14
C ILE A 48 9.58 8.98 2.36
N THR A 49 9.61 8.43 1.16
CA THR A 49 8.43 8.24 0.33
C THR A 49 7.47 7.25 0.96
N LEU A 50 6.20 7.64 1.11
CA LEU A 50 5.12 6.77 1.58
C LEU A 50 4.01 6.67 0.54
N LEU A 51 3.67 5.44 0.18
CA LEU A 51 2.59 5.11 -0.76
C LEU A 51 1.52 4.31 -0.03
N GLY A 52 0.26 4.69 -0.25
CA GLY A 52 -0.87 4.05 0.40
C GLY A 52 -1.55 3.02 -0.49
N PHE A 53 -1.71 1.81 0.01
CA PHE A 53 -2.41 0.75 -0.71
C PHE A 53 -3.88 0.67 -0.31
N ASP A 54 -4.67 0.09 -1.22
CA ASP A 54 -6.10 -0.12 -1.05
C ASP A 54 -6.38 -1.41 -0.26
N VAL A 55 -7.27 -1.32 0.72
CA VAL A 55 -7.91 -2.48 1.35
C VAL A 55 -9.38 -2.42 1.01
N VAL A 56 -9.83 -3.30 0.11
CA VAL A 56 -11.16 -3.25 -0.52
C VAL A 56 -12.29 -3.01 0.48
N ARG A 57 -12.24 -3.69 1.62
CA ARG A 57 -13.31 -3.63 2.62
C ARG A 57 -13.39 -2.28 3.33
N SER A 58 -12.30 -1.59 3.49
CA SER A 58 -12.22 -0.42 4.37
C SER A 58 -11.73 0.86 3.72
N SER A 59 -11.28 0.82 2.46
CA SER A 59 -10.80 2.01 1.76
C SER A 59 -11.91 2.65 0.94
N TYR A 60 -12.78 3.39 1.60
CA TYR A 60 -13.88 4.11 0.94
C TYR A 60 -13.34 5.38 0.28
N GLY A 61 -13.65 5.60 -0.98
CA GLY A 61 -13.18 6.78 -1.70
C GLY A 61 -11.72 6.71 -2.17
N PHE A 62 -11.10 5.54 -2.12
CA PHE A 62 -9.76 5.35 -2.66
C PHE A 62 -9.74 5.61 -4.17
N PHE A 63 -8.80 6.47 -4.60
CA PHE A 63 -8.50 6.67 -6.00
C PHE A 63 -6.98 6.70 -6.19
N PRO A 64 -6.41 5.84 -7.05
CA PRO A 64 -4.96 5.77 -7.22
C PRO A 64 -4.45 6.95 -8.05
N HIS A 65 -3.42 7.63 -7.56
CA HIS A 65 -2.70 8.67 -8.28
C HIS A 65 -1.31 8.21 -8.74
N PHE A 66 -0.82 7.13 -8.18
CA PHE A 66 0.43 6.48 -8.59
C PHE A 66 0.10 5.07 -9.06
N LEU A 67 0.36 4.81 -10.34
CA LEU A 67 0.03 3.56 -11.00
C LEU A 67 1.32 2.86 -11.43
N VAL A 68 1.46 1.59 -11.07
CA VAL A 68 2.62 0.77 -11.40
C VAL A 68 2.17 -0.34 -12.32
N GLU A 69 2.65 -0.34 -13.57
CA GLU A 69 2.37 -1.42 -14.51
C GLU A 69 2.93 -2.73 -13.98
N VAL A 70 2.11 -3.79 -14.09
CA VAL A 70 2.49 -5.15 -13.72
C VAL A 70 2.05 -6.10 -14.82
N ASP A 71 2.61 -7.30 -14.83
CA ASP A 71 2.30 -8.32 -15.83
C ASP A 71 1.41 -9.43 -15.27
N GLU A 72 1.03 -10.39 -16.11
CA GLU A 72 0.21 -11.53 -15.71
C GLU A 72 0.89 -12.38 -14.63
N ALA A 73 2.21 -12.50 -14.65
CA ALA A 73 2.94 -13.24 -13.62
C ALA A 73 2.83 -12.57 -12.25
N ASP A 74 2.89 -11.24 -12.21
CA ASP A 74 2.70 -10.46 -10.98
C ASP A 74 1.27 -10.61 -10.44
N VAL A 75 0.27 -10.57 -11.31
CA VAL A 75 -1.13 -10.79 -10.93
C VAL A 75 -1.31 -12.16 -10.29
N LYS A 76 -0.79 -13.21 -10.91
CA LYS A 76 -0.84 -14.58 -10.37
C LYS A 76 -0.11 -14.70 -9.04
N ALA A 77 1.06 -14.07 -8.91
CA ALA A 77 1.83 -14.07 -7.68
C ALA A 77 1.07 -13.41 -6.53
N LYS A 78 0.43 -12.27 -6.78
CA LYS A 78 -0.40 -11.59 -5.80
C LYS A 78 -1.59 -12.45 -5.36
N ILE A 79 -2.30 -13.04 -6.32
CA ILE A 79 -3.44 -13.93 -6.02
C ILE A 79 -2.98 -15.12 -5.17
N ALA A 80 -1.86 -15.75 -5.53
CA ALA A 80 -1.31 -16.88 -4.77
C ALA A 80 -0.91 -16.48 -3.35
N ALA A 81 -0.30 -15.31 -3.17
CA ALA A 81 0.08 -14.79 -1.87
C ALA A 81 -1.15 -14.53 -0.99
N LEU A 82 -2.16 -13.87 -1.54
CA LEU A 82 -3.40 -13.59 -0.81
C LEU A 82 -4.17 -14.87 -0.44
N ALA A 83 -4.11 -15.91 -1.26
CA ALA A 83 -4.75 -17.20 -1.00
C ALA A 83 -4.19 -17.92 0.25
N GLN A 84 -3.02 -17.50 0.75
CA GLN A 84 -2.44 -18.06 1.98
C GLN A 84 -3.18 -17.61 3.25
N TYR A 85 -3.98 -16.56 3.18
CA TYR A 85 -4.77 -16.07 4.31
C TYR A 85 -6.07 -16.87 4.45
N GLU A 86 -6.03 -17.98 5.16
CA GLU A 86 -7.17 -18.90 5.31
C GLU A 86 -8.37 -18.25 6.01
N THR A 87 -8.12 -17.34 6.96
CA THR A 87 -9.16 -16.61 7.70
C THR A 87 -10.14 -15.87 6.79
N TYR A 88 -9.69 -15.41 5.62
CA TYR A 88 -10.50 -14.65 4.68
C TYR A 88 -11.10 -15.50 3.56
N ARG A 89 -10.85 -16.78 3.56
CA ARG A 89 -11.35 -17.69 2.51
C ARG A 89 -12.86 -17.63 2.43
N GLY A 90 -13.40 -17.50 1.23
CA GLY A 90 -14.83 -17.41 0.98
C GLY A 90 -15.48 -16.05 1.27
N LYS A 91 -14.72 -15.05 1.67
CA LYS A 91 -15.24 -13.69 1.86
C LYS A 91 -15.38 -12.96 0.52
N TYR A 92 -16.46 -12.21 0.35
CA TYR A 92 -16.74 -11.45 -0.88
C TYR A 92 -15.66 -10.42 -1.20
N TYR A 93 -14.97 -9.89 -0.20
CA TYR A 93 -13.92 -8.89 -0.36
C TYR A 93 -12.52 -9.49 -0.51
N PHE A 94 -12.42 -10.82 -0.63
CA PHE A 94 -11.12 -11.50 -0.62
C PHE A 94 -11.16 -12.74 -1.53
N ASN A 95 -11.05 -12.51 -2.84
CA ASN A 95 -11.03 -13.57 -3.84
C ASN A 95 -10.22 -13.16 -5.07
N SER A 96 -9.84 -14.14 -5.88
CA SER A 96 -8.97 -13.95 -7.05
C SER A 96 -9.61 -13.10 -8.14
N GLU A 97 -10.91 -13.25 -8.35
CA GLU A 97 -11.64 -12.47 -9.35
C GLU A 97 -11.63 -10.98 -9.01
N LEU A 98 -11.90 -10.66 -7.75
CA LEU A 98 -11.87 -9.27 -7.27
C LEU A 98 -10.47 -8.68 -7.40
N THR A 99 -9.44 -9.41 -6.98
CA THR A 99 -8.05 -8.95 -7.07
C THR A 99 -7.68 -8.64 -8.52
N ARG A 100 -7.97 -9.56 -9.44
CA ARG A 100 -7.71 -9.36 -10.87
C ARG A 100 -8.49 -8.16 -11.42
N SER A 101 -9.74 -8.03 -11.08
CA SER A 101 -10.61 -6.93 -11.55
C SER A 101 -10.08 -5.56 -11.14
N ILE A 102 -9.59 -5.44 -9.92
CA ILE A 102 -8.98 -4.20 -9.44
C ILE A 102 -7.72 -3.86 -10.24
N MET A 103 -6.88 -4.84 -10.52
CA MET A 103 -5.65 -4.65 -11.29
C MET A 103 -5.95 -4.31 -12.76
N VAL A 104 -7.00 -4.87 -13.33
CA VAL A 104 -7.52 -4.51 -14.67
C VAL A 104 -8.01 -3.06 -14.67
N ARG A 105 -8.78 -2.66 -13.66
CA ARG A 105 -9.28 -1.29 -13.54
C ARG A 105 -8.13 -0.28 -13.45
N HIS A 106 -7.14 -0.56 -12.62
CA HIS A 106 -5.96 0.30 -12.50
C HIS A 106 -5.15 0.32 -13.79
N GLY A 107 -5.05 -0.82 -14.47
CA GLY A 107 -4.41 -0.91 -15.79
C GLY A 107 -5.07 -0.01 -16.82
N ALA A 108 -6.41 0.04 -16.83
CA ALA A 108 -7.16 0.91 -17.72
C ALA A 108 -6.83 2.39 -17.50
N LEU A 109 -6.63 2.80 -16.23
CA LEU A 109 -6.22 4.18 -15.90
C LEU A 109 -4.80 4.50 -16.39
N ALA A 110 -3.93 3.51 -16.43
CA ALA A 110 -2.54 3.64 -16.88
C ALA A 110 -2.32 3.30 -18.36
N GLU A 111 -3.39 2.96 -19.09
CA GLU A 111 -3.32 2.48 -20.48
C GLU A 111 -2.45 1.23 -20.65
N THR A 112 -2.51 0.32 -19.68
CA THR A 112 -1.84 -0.98 -19.66
C THR A 112 -2.84 -2.09 -19.36
N ALA A 113 -2.42 -3.36 -19.48
CA ALA A 113 -3.29 -4.49 -19.17
C ALA A 113 -3.60 -4.57 -17.68
N PHE A 114 -2.59 -4.41 -16.82
CA PHE A 114 -2.71 -4.48 -15.37
C PHE A 114 -1.84 -3.43 -14.71
N ALA A 115 -2.31 -2.88 -13.60
CA ALA A 115 -1.50 -2.02 -12.75
C ALA A 115 -1.89 -2.18 -11.29
N GLU A 116 -0.95 -1.91 -10.39
CA GLU A 116 -1.25 -1.63 -9.00
C GLU A 116 -1.39 -0.13 -8.80
N GLY A 117 -2.34 0.26 -7.97
CA GLY A 117 -2.64 1.67 -7.71
C GLY A 117 -2.38 2.04 -6.26
N PHE A 118 -1.84 3.24 -6.06
CA PHE A 118 -1.50 3.75 -4.73
C PHE A 118 -1.94 5.20 -4.56
N ASP A 119 -2.33 5.56 -3.33
CA ASP A 119 -2.31 6.95 -2.88
C ASP A 119 -0.87 7.42 -2.76
N ILE A 120 -0.65 8.72 -2.93
CA ILE A 120 0.64 9.34 -2.62
C ILE A 120 0.47 10.09 -1.30
N LEU A 121 1.04 9.56 -0.21
CA LEU A 121 1.06 10.27 1.07
C LEU A 121 2.21 11.25 1.12
N ARG A 122 3.38 10.83 0.62
CA ARG A 122 4.58 11.67 0.47
C ARG A 122 5.47 11.06 -0.58
N ILE A 123 5.95 11.90 -1.49
CA ILE A 123 7.05 11.55 -2.40
C ILE A 123 8.23 12.45 -2.07
N VAL A 124 9.38 11.85 -1.88
CA VAL A 124 10.65 12.54 -1.68
C VAL A 124 11.59 12.14 -2.79
N GLY A 125 12.06 13.13 -3.54
CA GLY A 125 12.97 12.92 -4.66
C GLY A 125 14.05 13.99 -4.68
N SER A 126 15.08 13.75 -5.47
CA SER A 126 16.10 14.76 -5.75
C SER A 126 16.41 14.78 -7.24
N PHE A 127 16.67 15.96 -7.77
CA PHE A 127 16.96 16.17 -9.17
C PHE A 127 18.34 16.85 -9.29
N GLY A 128 19.37 16.06 -9.64
CA GLY A 128 20.69 16.57 -9.90
C GLY A 128 21.43 17.13 -8.69
N VAL A 129 21.05 16.70 -7.47
CA VAL A 129 21.76 17.07 -6.25
C VAL A 129 22.90 16.10 -6.02
N GLU A 130 24.14 16.60 -5.96
CA GLU A 130 25.30 15.78 -5.61
C GLU A 130 25.34 15.56 -4.10
N ALA A 131 25.70 14.33 -3.70
CA ALA A 131 25.81 13.96 -2.31
C ALA A 131 27.06 14.59 -1.64
#